data_d268955d9d0dc5d3489a2d4c1482119c
#
_entry.id   d268955d9d0dc5d3489a2d4c1482119c
#
_cell.length_a   1.000
_cell.length_b   1.000
_cell.length_c   1.000
_cell.angle_alpha   90.00
_cell.angle_beta   90.00
_cell.angle_gamma   90.00
#
_symmetry.space_group_name_H-M   'P 1'
#
loop_
_entity.id
_entity.type
_entity.pdbx_description
1 polymer ?
#
loop_
_entity_poly.entity_id
_entity_poly.type
_entity_poly.pdbx_seq_one_letter_code
_entity_poly.pdbx_strand_id
1 'polypeptide(L)'
;EEDMTLNSKDFLNFPNYKEKLEEAREKSRMIDAVISGTGKIYEIEVSIAAMEFGFMGGSMGSVVGEKITRTLERALEKKIPAILVASSGGARMQEGIVSLMQMAKTSGAVKRLNEAGIPFISVPVDPTTGGVSASFALLGDVIVTEPGALIGFAGPRVIEQTINQKLPKG
;
A
#
# COMPACT_ATOMS: atom_id res chain seq x y z
N GLU A 1 -12.92 -7.90 -8.71
CA GLU A 1 -11.53 -8.06 -8.25
C GLU A 1 -10.65 -8.49 -9.40
N GLU A 2 -9.44 -7.96 -9.45
CA GLU A 2 -8.46 -8.24 -10.48
C GLU A 2 -7.12 -8.65 -9.86
N ASP A 3 -6.20 -9.19 -10.70
CA ASP A 3 -4.85 -9.61 -10.26
C ASP A 3 -4.83 -10.71 -9.19
N MET A 4 -5.85 -11.56 -9.13
CA MET A 4 -6.01 -12.62 -8.13
C MET A 4 -4.96 -13.73 -8.20
N THR A 5 -4.26 -13.86 -9.33
CA THR A 5 -3.20 -14.87 -9.51
C THR A 5 -1.86 -14.45 -8.90
N LEU A 6 -1.71 -13.17 -8.56
CA LEU A 6 -0.49 -12.64 -7.94
C LEU A 6 -0.45 -13.02 -6.47
N ASN A 7 0.57 -13.73 -6.06
CA ASN A 7 0.79 -14.07 -4.66
C ASN A 7 2.28 -13.97 -4.30
N SER A 8 2.57 -13.52 -3.09
CA SER A 8 3.93 -13.42 -2.56
C SER A 8 4.56 -14.79 -2.35
N LYS A 9 5.86 -14.88 -2.66
CA LYS A 9 6.69 -16.06 -2.48
C LYS A 9 7.97 -15.68 -1.74
N ASP A 10 8.50 -16.64 -0.99
CA ASP A 10 9.79 -16.50 -0.35
C ASP A 10 10.92 -16.78 -1.33
N PHE A 11 11.38 -15.77 -2.04
CA PHE A 11 12.49 -15.88 -3.01
C PHE A 11 13.86 -15.61 -2.39
N LEU A 12 13.92 -15.13 -1.13
CA LEU A 12 15.15 -14.88 -0.39
C LEU A 12 15.44 -15.95 0.65
N ASN A 13 14.57 -16.94 0.84
CA ASN A 13 14.61 -17.91 1.92
C ASN A 13 14.74 -17.23 3.30
N PHE A 14 13.90 -16.19 3.52
CA PHE A 14 13.91 -15.47 4.79
C PHE A 14 13.30 -16.35 5.90
N PRO A 15 13.93 -16.43 7.07
CA PRO A 15 13.47 -17.30 8.15
C PRO A 15 11.99 -17.10 8.50
N ASN A 16 11.21 -18.18 8.47
CA ASN A 16 9.79 -18.24 8.80
C ASN A 16 8.88 -17.36 7.91
N TYR A 17 9.36 -16.89 6.74
CA TYR A 17 8.52 -16.02 5.89
C TYR A 17 7.40 -16.80 5.23
N LYS A 18 7.69 -17.99 4.76
CA LYS A 18 6.70 -18.87 4.12
C LYS A 18 5.55 -19.21 5.08
N GLU A 19 5.89 -19.61 6.30
CA GLU A 19 4.92 -19.93 7.35
C GLU A 19 4.06 -18.72 7.72
N LYS A 20 4.67 -17.54 7.83
CA LYS A 20 3.95 -16.28 8.09
C LYS A 20 3.01 -15.89 6.96
N LEU A 21 3.36 -16.15 5.70
CA LEU A 21 2.47 -15.92 4.56
C LEU A 21 1.25 -16.86 4.62
N GLU A 22 1.47 -18.14 4.92
CA GLU A 22 0.40 -19.12 5.05
C GLU A 22 -0.55 -18.75 6.20
N GLU A 23 -0.02 -18.46 7.37
CA GLU A 23 -0.79 -17.99 8.53
C GLU A 23 -1.60 -16.71 8.21
N ALA A 24 -0.98 -15.74 7.54
CA ALA A 24 -1.64 -14.50 7.17
C ALA A 24 -2.80 -14.74 6.19
N ARG A 25 -2.63 -15.66 5.22
CA ARG A 25 -3.68 -16.05 4.28
C ARG A 25 -4.85 -16.74 4.97
N GLU A 26 -4.57 -17.68 5.85
CA GLU A 26 -5.61 -18.36 6.62
C GLU A 26 -6.41 -17.40 7.49
N LYS A 27 -5.73 -16.51 8.19
CA LYS A 27 -6.33 -15.55 9.12
C LYS A 27 -7.15 -14.47 8.41
N SER A 28 -6.62 -13.88 7.35
CA SER A 28 -7.27 -12.78 6.63
C SER A 28 -8.21 -13.24 5.51
N ARG A 29 -8.08 -14.49 5.06
CA ARG A 29 -8.72 -15.03 3.85
C ARG A 29 -8.35 -14.26 2.57
N MET A 30 -7.22 -13.58 2.59
CA MET A 30 -6.68 -12.82 1.46
C MET A 30 -5.44 -13.50 0.90
N ILE A 31 -5.16 -13.27 -0.37
CA ILE A 31 -3.97 -13.78 -1.05
C ILE A 31 -2.73 -12.97 -0.67
N ASP A 32 -2.90 -11.65 -0.53
CA ASP A 32 -1.86 -10.72 -0.07
C ASP A 32 -2.51 -9.46 0.55
N ALA A 33 -1.71 -8.54 1.06
CA ALA A 33 -2.14 -7.37 1.82
C ALA A 33 -2.88 -6.29 1.01
N VAL A 34 -3.36 -6.59 -0.20
CA VAL A 34 -4.12 -5.65 -1.02
C VAL A 34 -5.10 -6.37 -1.95
N ILE A 35 -6.29 -5.79 -2.07
CA ILE A 35 -7.29 -6.14 -3.08
C ILE A 35 -7.32 -5.02 -4.12
N SER A 36 -7.41 -5.36 -5.40
CA SER A 36 -7.48 -4.40 -6.50
C SER A 36 -8.58 -4.77 -7.48
N GLY A 37 -9.12 -3.77 -8.17
CA GLY A 37 -10.17 -3.97 -9.16
C GLY A 37 -10.69 -2.67 -9.75
N THR A 38 -11.80 -2.80 -10.48
CA THR A 38 -12.61 -1.69 -10.96
C THR A 38 -13.99 -1.73 -10.33
N GLY A 39 -14.59 -0.58 -10.16
CA GLY A 39 -15.94 -0.46 -9.60
C GLY A 39 -16.57 0.88 -9.94
N LYS A 40 -17.75 1.12 -9.40
CA LYS A 40 -18.45 2.41 -9.55
C LYS A 40 -18.70 3.04 -8.20
N ILE A 41 -18.49 4.35 -8.12
CA ILE A 41 -18.86 5.21 -7.00
C ILE A 41 -19.77 6.30 -7.59
N TYR A 42 -21.03 6.37 -7.18
CA TYR A 42 -22.03 7.28 -7.75
C TYR A 42 -22.03 7.32 -9.29
N GLU A 43 -22.09 6.14 -9.91
CA GLU A 43 -22.04 5.94 -11.38
C GLU A 43 -20.70 6.28 -12.06
N ILE A 44 -19.72 6.82 -11.36
CA ILE A 44 -18.37 7.08 -11.89
C ILE A 44 -17.55 5.79 -11.80
N GLU A 45 -17.07 5.29 -12.93
CA GLU A 45 -16.15 4.16 -12.94
C GLU A 45 -14.79 4.58 -12.36
N VAL A 46 -14.22 3.76 -11.50
CA VAL A 46 -12.93 4.00 -10.86
C VAL A 46 -12.07 2.75 -10.85
N SER A 47 -10.76 2.93 -10.91
CA SER A 47 -9.79 1.88 -10.59
C SER A 47 -9.40 2.01 -9.12
N ILE A 48 -9.59 0.95 -8.34
CA ILE A 48 -9.44 1.01 -6.89
C ILE A 48 -8.55 -0.11 -6.37
N ALA A 49 -7.73 0.20 -5.35
CA ALA A 49 -7.11 -0.79 -4.50
C ALA A 49 -7.26 -0.42 -3.03
N ALA A 50 -7.42 -1.43 -2.18
CA ALA A 50 -7.52 -1.28 -0.74
C ALA A 50 -6.56 -2.25 -0.04
N MET A 51 -5.73 -1.70 0.85
CA MET A 51 -4.78 -2.48 1.65
C MET A 51 -5.44 -2.98 2.92
N GLU A 52 -4.98 -4.15 3.38
CA GLU A 52 -5.47 -4.83 4.59
C GLU A 52 -4.34 -4.95 5.62
N PHE A 53 -4.47 -4.21 6.72
CA PHE A 53 -3.47 -4.21 7.79
C PHE A 53 -3.35 -5.56 8.50
N GLY A 54 -4.45 -6.33 8.58
CA GLY A 54 -4.47 -7.68 9.16
C GLY A 54 -3.55 -8.67 8.44
N PHE A 55 -3.22 -8.43 7.17
CA PHE A 55 -2.25 -9.24 6.43
C PHE A 55 -0.84 -8.71 6.64
N MET A 56 -0.08 -9.31 7.54
CA MET A 56 1.32 -8.95 7.83
C MET A 56 1.54 -7.43 8.07
N GLY A 57 0.61 -6.77 8.77
CA GLY A 57 0.68 -5.33 9.04
C GLY A 57 0.52 -4.46 7.79
N GLY A 58 -0.20 -4.94 6.77
CA GLY A 58 -0.35 -4.22 5.50
C GLY A 58 0.97 -3.96 4.77
N SER A 59 2.02 -4.74 5.06
CA SER A 59 3.36 -4.45 4.55
C SER A 59 3.46 -4.59 3.02
N MET A 60 4.08 -3.59 2.39
CA MET A 60 4.26 -3.56 0.94
C MET A 60 5.42 -4.45 0.52
N GLY A 61 5.11 -5.61 -0.04
CA GLY A 61 6.03 -6.47 -0.78
C GLY A 61 5.85 -6.32 -2.29
N SER A 62 6.50 -7.20 -3.03
CA SER A 62 6.49 -7.22 -4.50
C SER A 62 5.08 -7.30 -5.09
N VAL A 63 4.21 -8.13 -4.51
CA VAL A 63 2.83 -8.32 -4.97
C VAL A 63 1.98 -7.08 -4.67
N VAL A 64 2.10 -6.50 -3.49
CA VAL A 64 1.37 -5.26 -3.14
C VAL A 64 1.77 -4.14 -4.08
N GLY A 65 3.08 -3.92 -4.28
CA GLY A 65 3.56 -2.90 -5.20
C GLY A 65 3.12 -3.14 -6.65
N GLU A 66 3.09 -4.40 -7.11
CA GLU A 66 2.59 -4.76 -8.44
C GLU A 66 1.09 -4.46 -8.58
N LYS A 67 0.25 -4.90 -7.65
CA LYS A 67 -1.19 -4.67 -7.70
C LYS A 67 -1.54 -3.17 -7.67
N ILE A 68 -0.83 -2.39 -6.84
CA ILE A 68 -0.99 -0.93 -6.80
C ILE A 68 -0.58 -0.31 -8.14
N THR A 69 0.57 -0.71 -8.70
CA THR A 69 1.03 -0.24 -10.00
C THR A 69 0.00 -0.53 -11.09
N ARG A 70 -0.50 -1.76 -11.16
CA ARG A 70 -1.55 -2.15 -12.12
C ARG A 70 -2.85 -1.41 -11.94
N THR A 71 -3.21 -1.07 -10.69
CA THR A 71 -4.39 -0.24 -10.41
C THR A 71 -4.25 1.14 -11.04
N LEU A 72 -3.08 1.76 -10.91
CA LEU A 72 -2.77 3.06 -11.50
C LEU A 72 -2.68 2.97 -13.04
N GLU A 73 -2.05 1.94 -13.58
CA GLU A 73 -1.95 1.70 -15.02
C GLU A 73 -3.33 1.44 -15.66
N ARG A 74 -4.19 0.69 -15.00
CA ARG A 74 -5.58 0.46 -15.42
C ARG A 74 -6.39 1.77 -15.44
N ALA A 75 -6.18 2.64 -14.44
CA ALA A 75 -6.79 3.97 -14.43
C ALA A 75 -6.31 4.80 -15.64
N LEU A 76 -5.01 4.74 -15.95
CA LEU A 76 -4.41 5.40 -17.11
C LEU A 76 -4.99 4.90 -18.43
N GLU A 77 -5.03 3.59 -18.62
CA GLU A 77 -5.53 2.94 -19.83
C GLU A 77 -7.01 3.24 -20.10
N LYS A 78 -7.84 3.15 -19.03
CA LYS A 78 -9.27 3.40 -19.11
C LYS A 78 -9.65 4.88 -19.03
N LYS A 79 -8.72 5.76 -18.70
CA LYS A 79 -8.95 7.20 -18.45
C LYS A 79 -10.02 7.44 -17.37
N ILE A 80 -9.94 6.69 -16.28
CA ILE A 80 -10.83 6.78 -15.12
C ILE A 80 -10.03 7.15 -13.87
N PRO A 81 -10.64 7.75 -12.83
CA PRO A 81 -9.95 8.07 -11.59
C PRO A 81 -9.36 6.83 -10.92
N ALA A 82 -8.20 7.01 -10.27
CA ALA A 82 -7.63 6.01 -9.37
C ALA A 82 -7.93 6.35 -7.91
N ILE A 83 -8.26 5.33 -7.10
CA ILE A 83 -8.45 5.47 -5.65
C ILE A 83 -7.61 4.40 -4.95
N LEU A 84 -6.74 4.81 -4.03
CA LEU A 84 -5.95 3.89 -3.23
C LEU A 84 -6.21 4.12 -1.73
N VAL A 85 -6.79 3.12 -1.08
CA VAL A 85 -6.94 3.08 0.38
C VAL A 85 -5.69 2.41 0.95
N ALA A 86 -4.90 3.14 1.72
CA ALA A 86 -3.65 2.67 2.27
C ALA A 86 -3.76 2.44 3.78
N SER A 87 -3.36 1.24 4.23
CA SER A 87 -3.17 0.90 5.64
C SER A 87 -1.94 0.00 5.76
N SER A 88 -0.86 0.50 6.37
CA SER A 88 0.42 -0.20 6.30
C SER A 88 1.44 0.23 7.35
N GLY A 89 2.19 -0.75 7.87
CA GLY A 89 3.41 -0.51 8.63
C GLY A 89 4.65 -0.19 7.78
N GLY A 90 4.56 -0.22 6.44
CA GLY A 90 5.66 0.12 5.52
C GLY A 90 6.11 -1.01 4.62
N ALA A 91 7.40 -1.01 4.24
CA ALA A 91 7.99 -2.02 3.36
C ALA A 91 8.13 -3.39 4.06
N ARG A 92 7.87 -4.47 3.31
CA ARG A 92 7.96 -5.86 3.80
C ARG A 92 9.41 -6.30 3.94
N MET A 93 9.91 -6.36 5.17
CA MET A 93 11.33 -6.69 5.47
C MET A 93 11.76 -8.04 4.88
N GLN A 94 10.88 -9.03 4.86
CA GLN A 94 11.16 -10.38 4.39
C GLN A 94 11.49 -10.44 2.89
N GLU A 95 11.11 -9.43 2.13
CA GLU A 95 11.45 -9.31 0.71
C GLU A 95 12.65 -8.38 0.44
N GLY A 96 13.32 -7.91 1.49
CA GLY A 96 14.55 -7.15 1.40
C GLY A 96 14.45 -5.91 0.49
N ILE A 97 15.48 -5.71 -0.34
CA ILE A 97 15.56 -4.55 -1.25
C ILE A 97 14.41 -4.52 -2.26
N VAL A 98 13.81 -5.66 -2.63
CA VAL A 98 12.70 -5.71 -3.59
C VAL A 98 11.48 -4.97 -3.06
N SER A 99 11.21 -5.04 -1.75
CA SER A 99 10.14 -4.28 -1.13
C SER A 99 10.38 -2.77 -1.17
N LEU A 100 11.61 -2.32 -1.02
CA LEU A 100 11.96 -0.90 -1.13
C LEU A 100 11.84 -0.40 -2.59
N MET A 101 12.17 -1.23 -3.57
CA MET A 101 12.03 -0.89 -4.98
C MET A 101 10.55 -0.68 -5.40
N GLN A 102 9.59 -1.21 -4.63
CA GLN A 102 8.18 -0.95 -4.89
C GLN A 102 7.82 0.52 -4.70
N MET A 103 8.54 1.26 -3.84
CA MET A 103 8.35 2.70 -3.67
C MET A 103 8.60 3.44 -4.99
N ALA A 104 9.72 3.18 -5.65
CA ALA A 104 10.05 3.80 -6.95
C ALA A 104 9.04 3.38 -8.03
N LYS A 105 8.65 2.10 -8.06
CA LYS A 105 7.71 1.54 -9.03
C LYS A 105 6.34 2.21 -8.94
N THR A 106 5.76 2.28 -7.74
CA THR A 106 4.44 2.88 -7.52
C THR A 106 4.47 4.39 -7.75
N SER A 107 5.51 5.10 -7.28
CA SER A 107 5.68 6.54 -7.54
C SER A 107 5.82 6.85 -9.03
N GLY A 108 6.52 6.01 -9.79
CA GLY A 108 6.61 6.13 -11.25
C GLY A 108 5.24 5.95 -11.94
N ALA A 109 4.39 5.06 -11.44
CA ALA A 109 3.03 4.90 -11.95
C ALA A 109 2.15 6.12 -11.63
N VAL A 110 2.24 6.67 -10.41
CA VAL A 110 1.56 7.93 -10.03
C VAL A 110 1.99 9.07 -10.96
N LYS A 111 3.28 9.19 -11.23
CA LYS A 111 3.82 10.23 -12.13
C LYS A 111 3.19 10.16 -13.52
N ARG A 112 3.07 8.95 -14.11
CA ARG A 112 2.43 8.76 -15.42
C ARG A 112 0.95 9.15 -15.41
N LEU A 113 0.25 8.85 -14.32
CA LEU A 113 -1.17 9.20 -14.15
C LEU A 113 -1.35 10.73 -14.09
N ASN A 114 -0.50 11.39 -13.30
CA ASN A 114 -0.49 12.86 -13.16
C ASN A 114 -0.18 13.54 -14.50
N GLU A 115 0.82 13.08 -15.25
CA GLU A 115 1.15 13.62 -16.59
C GLU A 115 0.01 13.46 -17.60
N ALA A 116 -0.82 12.44 -17.42
CA ALA A 116 -2.01 12.22 -18.26
C ALA A 116 -3.25 13.04 -17.77
N GLY A 117 -3.14 13.78 -16.66
CA GLY A 117 -4.24 14.55 -16.10
C GLY A 117 -5.38 13.68 -15.52
N ILE A 118 -5.08 12.46 -15.10
CA ILE A 118 -6.08 11.54 -14.54
C ILE A 118 -6.02 11.65 -13.01
N PRO A 119 -7.17 11.93 -12.35
CA PRO A 119 -7.20 12.13 -10.90
C PRO A 119 -6.77 10.89 -10.11
N PHE A 120 -5.90 11.10 -9.14
CA PHE A 120 -5.50 10.12 -8.16
C PHE A 120 -5.91 10.56 -6.75
N ILE A 121 -6.81 9.81 -6.13
CA ILE A 121 -7.30 10.04 -4.76
C ILE A 121 -6.63 9.02 -3.85
N SER A 122 -5.86 9.49 -2.89
CA SER A 122 -5.26 8.66 -1.85
C SER A 122 -6.06 8.77 -0.55
N VAL A 123 -6.32 7.62 0.06
CA VAL A 123 -7.05 7.52 1.33
C VAL A 123 -6.17 6.76 2.34
N PRO A 124 -5.14 7.43 2.91
CA PRO A 124 -4.37 6.82 3.99
C PRO A 124 -5.22 6.77 5.27
N VAL A 125 -5.36 5.56 5.84
CA VAL A 125 -6.07 5.31 7.10
C VAL A 125 -5.10 4.86 8.19
N ASP A 126 -5.59 4.68 9.41
CA ASP A 126 -4.78 4.28 10.58
C ASP A 126 -4.35 2.80 10.54
N PRO A 127 -3.04 2.47 10.64
CA PRO A 127 -1.88 3.34 10.44
C PRO A 127 -1.41 3.33 8.97
N THR A 128 -0.81 4.41 8.49
CA THR A 128 -0.09 4.43 7.21
C THR A 128 1.30 5.00 7.40
N THR A 129 2.33 4.14 7.40
CA THR A 129 3.70 4.52 7.75
C THR A 129 4.75 3.96 6.77
N GLY A 130 6.00 4.34 6.98
CA GLY A 130 7.18 3.80 6.33
C GLY A 130 7.20 4.00 4.82
N GLY A 131 7.57 2.96 4.07
CA GLY A 131 7.69 3.02 2.62
C GLY A 131 6.38 3.28 1.87
N VAL A 132 5.22 2.99 2.48
CA VAL A 132 3.91 3.26 1.88
C VAL A 132 3.58 4.74 1.96
N SER A 133 3.74 5.38 3.12
CA SER A 133 3.57 6.83 3.25
C SER A 133 4.59 7.60 2.41
N ALA A 134 5.85 7.16 2.38
CA ALA A 134 6.92 7.78 1.61
C ALA A 134 6.86 7.52 0.09
N SER A 135 5.79 6.91 -0.39
CA SER A 135 5.56 6.66 -1.81
C SER A 135 4.12 7.05 -2.20
N PHE A 136 3.35 6.16 -2.78
CA PHE A 136 2.05 6.47 -3.37
C PHE A 136 1.03 7.08 -2.39
N ALA A 137 1.07 6.74 -1.09
CA ALA A 137 0.02 7.18 -0.17
C ALA A 137 -0.01 8.70 0.07
N LEU A 138 1.14 9.38 -0.07
CA LEU A 138 1.21 10.85 0.05
C LEU A 138 1.41 11.57 -1.31
N LEU A 139 1.20 10.87 -2.42
CA LEU A 139 1.33 11.43 -3.77
C LEU A 139 -0.01 11.64 -4.48
N GLY A 140 -1.14 11.52 -3.78
CA GLY A 140 -2.45 11.78 -4.36
C GLY A 140 -2.67 13.25 -4.71
N ASP A 141 -3.40 13.53 -5.80
CA ASP A 141 -3.88 14.87 -6.11
C ASP A 141 -4.84 15.37 -5.03
N VAL A 142 -5.59 14.43 -4.44
CA VAL A 142 -6.43 14.64 -3.26
C VAL A 142 -6.08 13.57 -2.23
N ILE A 143 -5.81 13.99 -1.00
CA ILE A 143 -5.55 13.11 0.12
C ILE A 143 -6.68 13.26 1.14
N VAL A 144 -7.38 12.16 1.41
CA VAL A 144 -8.48 12.11 2.37
C VAL A 144 -8.11 11.15 3.49
N THR A 145 -8.25 11.56 4.73
CA THR A 145 -7.92 10.71 5.89
C THR A 145 -8.94 10.86 7.00
N GLU A 146 -8.96 9.91 7.92
CA GLU A 146 -9.76 9.99 9.14
C GLU A 146 -9.04 10.79 10.22
N PRO A 147 -9.76 11.54 11.06
CA PRO A 147 -9.17 12.26 12.17
C PRO A 147 -8.45 11.32 13.17
N GLY A 148 -7.24 11.68 13.56
CA GLY A 148 -6.45 10.89 14.51
C GLY A 148 -5.70 9.70 13.93
N ALA A 149 -5.77 9.47 12.62
CA ALA A 149 -5.00 8.41 11.96
C ALA A 149 -3.49 8.66 12.10
N LEU A 150 -2.75 7.61 12.43
CA LEU A 150 -1.29 7.64 12.44
C LEU A 150 -0.76 7.60 11.01
N ILE A 151 -0.39 8.77 10.49
CA ILE A 151 0.21 8.91 9.17
C ILE A 151 1.56 9.56 9.32
N GLY A 152 2.63 8.87 8.87
CA GLY A 152 3.99 9.39 8.98
C GLY A 152 5.02 8.42 8.42
N PHE A 153 6.28 8.86 8.35
CA PHE A 153 7.35 7.96 7.88
C PHE A 153 7.72 6.95 8.95
N ALA A 154 8.00 7.38 10.17
CA ALA A 154 8.34 6.51 11.28
C ALA A 154 7.16 6.38 12.26
N GLY A 155 6.84 5.15 12.64
CA GLY A 155 5.86 4.92 13.70
C GLY A 155 6.38 5.37 15.07
N PRO A 156 5.49 5.64 16.06
CA PRO A 156 5.87 6.15 17.39
C PRO A 156 6.96 5.33 18.07
N ARG A 157 6.86 4.00 17.98
CA ARG A 157 7.85 3.08 18.56
C ARG A 157 9.27 3.28 18.00
N VAL A 158 9.38 3.48 16.69
CA VAL A 158 10.68 3.71 16.04
C VAL A 158 11.25 5.06 16.46
N ILE A 159 10.41 6.09 16.49
CA ILE A 159 10.80 7.43 16.94
C ILE A 159 11.30 7.37 18.38
N GLU A 160 10.51 6.82 19.30
CA GLU A 160 10.87 6.70 20.72
C GLU A 160 12.18 5.96 20.95
N GLN A 161 12.41 4.88 20.19
CA GLN A 161 13.68 4.11 20.26
C GLN A 161 14.87 4.88 19.70
N THR A 162 14.64 5.73 18.70
CA THR A 162 15.72 6.49 18.05
C THR A 162 16.14 7.70 18.87
N ILE A 163 15.18 8.46 19.39
CA ILE A 163 15.46 9.70 20.16
C ILE A 163 15.50 9.46 21.68
N ASN A 164 15.20 8.24 22.14
CA ASN A 164 15.09 7.88 23.58
C ASN A 164 14.12 8.76 24.38
N GLN A 165 13.09 9.26 23.74
CA GLN A 165 12.04 10.10 24.35
C GLN A 165 10.66 9.60 23.92
N LYS A 166 9.70 9.68 24.84
CA LYS A 166 8.30 9.40 24.49
C LYS A 166 7.71 10.58 23.72
N LEU A 167 6.93 10.23 22.68
CA LEU A 167 6.17 11.24 21.95
C LEU A 167 5.11 11.88 22.84
N PRO A 168 4.83 13.18 22.69
CA PRO A 168 3.69 13.82 23.34
C PRO A 168 2.40 13.08 22.99
N LYS A 169 1.48 13.03 23.91
CA LYS A 169 0.11 12.60 23.59
C LYS A 169 -0.53 13.71 22.76
N GLY A 170 -0.82 13.39 21.49
CA GLY A 170 -1.50 14.28 20.54
C GLY A 170 -2.99 14.16 20.62
#